data_083dfdaa19edbee33b89fc2b4bbf380e
#
_entry.id   083dfdaa19edbee33b89fc2b4bbf380e
#
_cell.length_a   1.000
_cell.length_b   1.000
_cell.length_c   1.000
_cell.angle_alpha   90.00
_cell.angle_beta   90.00
_cell.angle_gamma   90.00
#
_symmetry.space_group_name_H-M   'P 1'
#
loop_
_entity.id
_entity.type
_entity.pdbx_description
1 polymer ?
#
loop_
_entity_poly.entity_id
_entity_poly.type
_entity_poly.pdbx_seq_one_letter_code
_entity_poly.pdbx_strand_id
1 'polypeptide(L)'
;VSTDAKMLYGLLLDRMHLSAKNGWTDKRGRIYQFFTVKEAQEKLRFGHEKICRLFSELEQADLILRKRQGQGKPNIIYLKKF
;
A
#
# COMPACT_ATOMS: atom_id res chain seq x y z
N VAL A 1 14.00 -4.91 -6.19
CA VAL A 1 13.24 -3.87 -5.47
C VAL A 1 14.21 -2.94 -4.75
N SER A 2 14.03 -1.64 -4.94
CA SER A 2 14.92 -0.65 -4.33
C SER A 2 14.74 -0.62 -2.80
N THR A 3 15.74 -0.05 -2.11
CA THR A 3 15.67 0.12 -0.66
C THR A 3 14.47 1.00 -0.27
N ASP A 4 14.23 2.06 -1.03
CA ASP A 4 13.11 2.95 -0.76
C ASP A 4 11.76 2.24 -0.93
N ALA A 5 11.65 1.37 -1.93
CA ALA A 5 10.44 0.57 -2.12
C ALA A 5 10.25 -0.42 -0.97
N LYS A 6 11.33 -0.98 -0.45
CA LYS A 6 11.27 -1.85 0.73
C LYS A 6 10.77 -1.09 1.95
N MET A 7 11.18 0.17 2.10
CA MET A 7 10.69 1.01 3.19
C MET A 7 9.18 1.23 3.09
N LEU A 8 8.67 1.51 1.90
CA LEU A 8 7.24 1.64 1.68
C LEU A 8 6.52 0.33 1.97
N TYR A 9 7.06 -0.78 1.52
CA TYR A 9 6.47 -2.09 1.77
C TYR A 9 6.43 -2.40 3.26
N GLY A 10 7.49 -2.08 3.99
CA GLY A 10 7.53 -2.24 5.45
C GLY A 10 6.45 -1.43 6.15
N LEU A 11 6.22 -0.20 5.70
CA LEU A 11 5.17 0.64 6.23
C LEU A 11 3.79 0.02 5.99
N LEU A 12 3.57 -0.55 4.80
CA LEU A 12 2.32 -1.22 4.48
C LEU A 12 2.12 -2.48 5.33
N LEU A 13 3.19 -3.24 5.56
CA LEU A 13 3.13 -4.42 6.43
C LEU A 13 2.74 -4.03 7.86
N ASP A 14 3.31 -2.96 8.35
CA ASP A 14 3.03 -2.47 9.70
C ASP A 14 1.55 -2.08 9.83
N ARG A 15 1.00 -1.43 8.82
CA ARG A 15 -0.42 -1.04 8.82
C ARG A 15 -1.34 -2.25 8.67
N MET A 16 -0.85 -3.36 8.13
CA MET A 16 -1.67 -4.55 7.95
C MET A 16 -2.19 -5.11 9.28
N HIS A 17 -1.42 -4.98 10.34
CA HIS A 17 -1.87 -5.40 11.68
C HIS A 17 -3.09 -4.60 12.14
N LEU A 18 -3.09 -3.31 11.88
CA LEU A 18 -4.23 -2.45 12.22
C LEU A 18 -5.45 -2.80 11.37
N SER A 19 -5.25 -3.09 10.09
CA SER A 19 -6.33 -3.49 9.20
C SER A 19 -6.99 -4.79 9.68
N ALA A 20 -6.18 -5.76 10.09
CA ALA A 20 -6.68 -7.02 10.62
C ALA A 20 -7.50 -6.80 11.88
N LYS A 21 -7.00 -5.94 12.79
CA LYS A 21 -7.72 -5.60 14.03
C LYS A 21 -9.06 -4.93 13.76
N ASN A 22 -9.11 -4.10 12.72
CA ASN A 22 -10.34 -3.37 12.35
C ASN A 22 -11.30 -4.22 11.53
N GLY A 23 -10.93 -5.45 11.21
CA GLY A 23 -11.79 -6.33 10.43
C GLY A 23 -11.87 -5.97 8.96
N TRP A 24 -10.88 -5.29 8.42
CA TRP A 24 -10.86 -4.90 7.01
C TRP A 24 -10.47 -6.09 6.14
N THR A 25 -11.43 -6.96 5.89
CA THR A 25 -11.23 -8.11 5.02
C THR A 25 -12.27 -8.08 3.90
N ASP A 26 -11.89 -8.60 2.73
CA ASP A 26 -12.81 -8.71 1.62
C ASP A 26 -13.63 -10.01 1.71
N LYS A 27 -14.47 -10.26 0.72
CA LYS A 27 -15.35 -11.44 0.70
C LYS A 27 -14.56 -12.77 0.70
N ARG A 28 -13.31 -12.72 0.27
CA ARG A 28 -12.43 -13.91 0.23
C ARG A 28 -11.58 -14.03 1.49
N GLY A 29 -11.78 -13.16 2.47
CA GLY A 29 -11.02 -13.17 3.70
C GLY A 29 -9.64 -12.55 3.59
N ARG A 30 -9.33 -11.87 2.48
CA ARG A 30 -8.03 -11.21 2.33
C ARG A 30 -8.05 -9.87 3.06
N ILE A 31 -6.97 -9.59 3.79
CA ILE A 31 -6.84 -8.32 4.50
C ILE A 31 -6.45 -7.23 3.50
N TYR A 32 -7.14 -6.10 3.57
CA TYR A 32 -6.81 -4.96 2.75
C TYR A 32 -6.66 -3.71 3.62
N GLN A 33 -6.11 -2.65 3.02
CA GLN A 33 -5.98 -1.38 3.71
C GLN A 33 -6.21 -0.23 2.74
N PHE A 34 -6.67 0.89 3.30
CA PHE A 34 -6.77 2.14 2.56
C PHE A 34 -5.48 2.91 2.78
N PHE A 35 -4.87 3.36 1.70
CA PHE A 35 -3.61 4.09 1.80
C PHE A 35 -3.50 5.06 0.64
N THR A 36 -3.21 6.31 0.93
CA THR A 36 -3.09 7.33 -0.08
C THR A 36 -1.63 7.67 -0.33
N VAL A 37 -1.36 8.21 -1.53
CA VAL A 37 -0.03 8.72 -1.85
C VAL A 37 0.37 9.80 -0.85
N LYS A 38 -0.59 10.63 -0.45
CA LYS A 38 -0.33 11.71 0.52
C LYS A 38 0.14 11.16 1.85
N GLU A 39 -0.49 10.09 2.35
CA GLU A 39 -0.06 9.46 3.59
C GLU A 39 1.36 8.94 3.49
N ALA A 40 1.70 8.30 2.38
CA ALA A 40 3.04 7.79 2.15
C ALA A 40 4.05 8.94 2.10
N GLN A 41 3.69 10.05 1.45
CA GLN A 41 4.56 11.22 1.40
C GLN A 41 4.85 11.76 2.80
N GLU A 42 3.85 11.84 3.64
CA GLU A 42 4.00 12.34 5.00
C GLU A 42 4.86 11.42 5.85
N LYS A 43 4.68 10.12 5.73
CA LYS A 43 5.41 9.13 6.53
C LYS A 43 6.86 8.97 6.10
N LEU A 44 7.11 8.94 4.79
CA LEU A 44 8.43 8.69 4.24
C LEU A 44 9.18 9.95 3.84
N ARG A 45 8.46 11.09 3.79
CA ARG A 45 9.02 12.40 3.40
C ARG A 45 9.61 12.40 2.00
N PHE A 46 9.00 11.65 1.10
CA PHE A 46 9.36 11.64 -0.32
C PHE A 46 8.36 12.49 -1.10
N GLY A 47 8.77 12.96 -2.27
CA GLY A 47 7.89 13.70 -3.15
C GLY A 47 6.84 12.81 -3.80
N HIS A 48 5.81 13.43 -4.36
CA HIS A 48 4.69 12.72 -4.97
C HIS A 48 5.14 11.75 -6.07
N GLU A 49 5.98 12.21 -6.99
CA GLU A 49 6.45 11.37 -8.10
C GLU A 49 7.22 10.15 -7.61
N LYS A 50 8.07 10.34 -6.60
CA LYS A 50 8.84 9.24 -6.05
C LYS A 50 7.95 8.20 -5.41
N ILE A 51 6.95 8.64 -4.65
CA ILE A 51 6.01 7.71 -4.01
C ILE A 51 5.23 6.92 -5.07
N CYS A 52 4.73 7.58 -6.11
CA CYS A 52 4.02 6.90 -7.17
C CYS A 52 4.90 5.85 -7.84
N ARG A 53 6.16 6.18 -8.08
CA ARG A 53 7.12 5.25 -8.68
C ARG A 53 7.38 4.05 -7.77
N LEU A 54 7.48 4.28 -6.46
CA LEU A 54 7.69 3.20 -5.49
C LEU A 54 6.50 2.25 -5.44
N PHE A 55 5.28 2.77 -5.48
CA PHE A 55 4.09 1.92 -5.57
C PHE A 55 4.12 1.08 -6.84
N SER A 56 4.47 1.69 -7.97
CA SER A 56 4.56 0.96 -9.24
C SER A 56 5.63 -0.13 -9.17
N GLU A 57 6.76 0.15 -8.54
CA GLU A 57 7.82 -0.82 -8.37
C GLU A 57 7.34 -2.03 -7.57
N LEU A 58 6.61 -1.81 -6.49
CA LEU A 58 6.07 -2.89 -5.68
C LEU A 58 5.02 -3.70 -6.45
N GLU A 59 4.19 -3.05 -7.25
CA GLU A 59 3.22 -3.73 -8.08
C GLU A 59 3.90 -4.60 -9.13
N GLN A 60 4.93 -4.08 -9.79
CA GLN A 60 5.68 -4.83 -10.81
C GLN A 60 6.42 -6.02 -10.22
N ALA A 61 6.85 -5.90 -8.96
CA ALA A 61 7.50 -7.00 -8.25
C ALA A 61 6.48 -8.00 -7.67
N ASP A 62 5.20 -7.77 -7.92
CA ASP A 62 4.10 -8.61 -7.45
C ASP A 62 4.00 -8.71 -5.93
N LEU A 63 4.42 -7.64 -5.25
CA LEU A 63 4.35 -7.59 -3.78
C LEU A 63 3.07 -6.95 -3.27
N ILE A 64 2.43 -6.13 -4.08
CA ILE A 64 1.15 -5.51 -3.73
C ILE A 64 0.20 -5.53 -4.92
N LEU A 65 -1.08 -5.41 -4.61
CA LEU A 65 -2.12 -5.18 -5.59
C LEU A 65 -2.88 -3.93 -5.18
N ARG A 66 -2.95 -2.94 -6.06
CA ARG A 66 -3.74 -1.74 -5.82
C ARG A 66 -5.03 -1.79 -6.61
N LYS A 67 -6.13 -1.48 -5.93
CA LYS A 67 -7.43 -1.33 -6.57
C LYS A 67 -7.92 0.08 -6.41
N ARG A 68 -8.29 0.72 -7.51
CA ARG A 68 -8.87 2.05 -7.46
C ARG A 68 -10.36 1.95 -7.16
N GLN A 69 -10.83 2.79 -6.25
CA GLN A 69 -12.23 2.83 -5.89
C GLN A 69 -13.01 3.88 -6.66
N GLY A 70 -12.30 4.75 -7.36
CA GLY A 70 -12.90 5.85 -8.08
C GLY A 70 -12.32 7.18 -7.65
N GLN A 71 -12.83 8.24 -8.27
CA GLN A 71 -12.31 9.58 -8.05
C GLN A 71 -12.61 10.05 -6.63
N GLY A 72 -11.58 10.62 -5.99
CA GLY A 72 -11.72 11.16 -4.66
C GLY A 72 -11.69 10.14 -3.52
N LYS A 73 -11.52 8.86 -3.83
CA LYS A 73 -11.45 7.81 -2.82
C LYS A 73 -10.04 7.22 -2.74
N PRO A 74 -9.59 6.82 -1.54
CA PRO A 74 -8.28 6.18 -1.42
C PRO A 74 -8.26 4.83 -2.12
N ASN A 75 -7.07 4.44 -2.59
CA ASN A 75 -6.90 3.12 -3.20
C ASN A 75 -6.95 2.04 -2.13
N ILE A 76 -7.50 0.89 -2.51
CA ILE A 76 -7.43 -0.30 -1.68
C ILE A 76 -6.13 -1.03 -2.02
N ILE A 77 -5.36 -1.41 -1.02
CA ILE A 77 -4.09 -2.08 -1.20
C ILE A 77 -4.13 -3.45 -0.52
N TYR A 78 -3.83 -4.47 -1.30
CA TYR A 78 -3.63 -5.82 -0.78
C TYR A 78 -2.13 -6.13 -0.82
N LEU A 79 -1.62 -6.71 0.26
CA LEU A 79 -0.24 -7.19 0.28
C LEU A 79 -0.24 -8.64 -0.17
N LYS A 80 0.63 -8.94 -1.13
CA LYS A 80 0.80 -10.30 -1.61
C LYS A 80 1.93 -10.96 -0.85
N LYS A 81 1.86 -12.28 -0.72
CA LYS A 81 2.93 -13.04 -0.08
C LYS A 81 4.20 -12.99 -0.93
N PHE A 82 5.31 -12.92 -0.28
CA PHE A 82 6.63 -13.02 -0.88
C PHE A 82 7.32 -14.29 -0.43
#